data_14663f2638d076724bb0cbcc8e648c3d
#
_entry.id   14663f2638d076724bb0cbcc8e648c3d
#
_cell.length_a   1.000
_cell.length_b   1.000
_cell.length_c   1.000
_cell.angle_alpha   90.00
_cell.angle_beta   90.00
_cell.angle_gamma   90.00
#
_symmetry.space_group_name_H-M   'P 1'
#
loop_
_entity.id
_entity.type
_entity.pdbx_description
1 polymer ?
#
loop_
_entity_poly.entity_id
_entity_poly.type
_entity_poly.pdbx_seq_one_letter_code
_entity_poly.pdbx_strand_id
1 'polypeptide(L)'
;MNISGSTRMLGLIGSPVGHSKSPEMYNYCFKKFERDCAYLAFDVTEENVEAAIKAIRTLDLRGANVTMPLKHAVIPYLDRITPAAEITNSVNTIVNENGVLTGYCTHGMGFTGNLRAGGITVKDKKITILGGGGVSSAVSAQCALEGAKKLSIFNRKDKFWSRLEAHAEVIRKAAPACKVNVYDLDDEEILKREI
;
A
#
# COMPACT_ATOMS: atom_id res chain seq x y z
N MET A 1 16.14 22.56 -10.33
CA MET A 1 14.93 22.13 -11.05
C MET A 1 14.32 23.39 -11.67
N ASN A 2 14.18 23.42 -12.98
CA ASN A 2 13.47 24.51 -13.66
C ASN A 2 12.05 24.06 -13.88
N ILE A 3 11.08 24.72 -13.22
CA ILE A 3 9.65 24.45 -13.40
C ILE A 3 9.17 25.24 -14.61
N SER A 4 8.51 24.59 -15.56
CA SER A 4 7.94 25.17 -16.78
C SER A 4 6.48 24.75 -16.94
N GLY A 5 5.82 25.20 -18.00
CA GLY A 5 4.45 24.78 -18.33
C GLY A 5 4.31 23.30 -18.71
N SER A 6 5.41 22.59 -18.98
CA SER A 6 5.43 21.15 -19.26
C SER A 6 5.70 20.26 -18.04
N THR A 7 6.09 20.87 -16.92
CA THR A 7 6.46 20.12 -15.71
C THR A 7 5.25 19.36 -15.17
N ARG A 8 5.37 18.04 -15.05
CA ARG A 8 4.30 17.16 -14.55
C ARG A 8 4.24 17.22 -13.02
N MET A 9 3.05 17.40 -12.47
CA MET A 9 2.85 17.49 -11.03
C MET A 9 2.42 16.14 -10.43
N LEU A 10 3.01 15.83 -9.27
CA LEU A 10 2.62 14.74 -8.39
C LEU A 10 2.44 15.28 -6.97
N GLY A 11 1.77 14.54 -6.10
CA GLY A 11 1.59 15.02 -4.74
C GLY A 11 1.43 13.94 -3.68
N LEU A 12 1.44 14.40 -2.43
CA LEU A 12 0.97 13.68 -1.27
C LEU A 12 -0.33 14.32 -0.80
N ILE A 13 -1.37 13.53 -0.59
CA ILE A 13 -2.62 13.97 0.05
C ILE A 13 -2.84 13.26 1.38
N GLY A 14 -3.32 13.97 2.38
CA GLY A 14 -3.59 13.51 3.74
C GLY A 14 -3.58 14.66 4.73
N SER A 15 -3.79 14.40 6.01
CA SER A 15 -3.80 15.44 7.06
C SER A 15 -3.38 14.87 8.43
N PRO A 16 -2.41 15.51 9.12
CA PRO A 16 -1.55 16.59 8.66
C PRO A 16 -0.37 16.07 7.80
N VAL A 17 0.09 16.82 6.82
CA VAL A 17 1.20 16.42 5.93
C VAL A 17 2.44 17.31 6.01
N GLY A 18 2.40 18.39 6.78
CA GLY A 18 3.50 19.36 6.90
C GLY A 18 4.84 18.79 7.39
N HIS A 19 4.82 17.65 8.10
CA HIS A 19 6.01 16.96 8.59
C HIS A 19 6.59 15.95 7.57
N SER A 20 5.92 15.73 6.45
CA SER A 20 6.31 14.70 5.48
C SER A 20 7.61 15.06 4.76
N LYS A 21 8.50 14.08 4.66
CA LYS A 21 9.74 14.17 3.89
C LYS A 21 9.58 13.71 2.43
N SER A 22 8.39 13.31 2.02
CA SER A 22 8.12 12.87 0.64
C SER A 22 8.46 13.93 -0.41
N PRO A 23 8.07 15.22 -0.26
CA PRO A 23 8.42 16.24 -1.24
C PRO A 23 9.93 16.39 -1.43
N GLU A 24 10.69 16.41 -0.33
CA GLU A 24 12.14 16.52 -0.36
C GLU A 24 12.77 15.32 -1.10
N MET A 25 12.37 14.12 -0.76
CA MET A 25 12.87 12.88 -1.35
C MET A 25 12.54 12.77 -2.85
N TYR A 26 11.28 12.97 -3.24
CA TYR A 26 10.88 12.83 -4.64
C TYR A 26 11.50 13.90 -5.53
N ASN A 27 11.53 15.16 -5.10
CA ASN A 27 12.13 16.23 -5.88
C ASN A 27 13.66 16.05 -6.03
N TYR A 28 14.34 15.51 -5.01
CA TYR A 28 15.73 15.09 -5.13
C TYR A 28 15.91 14.02 -6.21
N CYS A 29 15.05 12.98 -6.19
CA CYS A 29 15.08 11.91 -7.20
C CYS A 29 14.79 12.44 -8.60
N PHE A 30 13.80 13.31 -8.77
CA PHE A 30 13.48 13.90 -10.07
C PHE A 30 14.66 14.69 -10.64
N LYS A 31 15.32 15.49 -9.81
CA LYS A 31 16.53 16.19 -10.21
C LYS A 31 17.66 15.21 -10.61
N LYS A 32 17.89 14.18 -9.79
CA LYS A 32 18.96 13.18 -10.01
C LYS A 32 18.76 12.38 -11.28
N PHE A 33 17.51 12.03 -11.61
CA PHE A 33 17.14 11.22 -12.76
C PHE A 33 16.63 12.05 -13.96
N GLU A 34 16.82 13.37 -13.92
CA GLU A 34 16.46 14.31 -14.99
C GLU A 34 14.98 14.17 -15.42
N ARG A 35 14.08 14.03 -14.45
CA ARG A 35 12.64 13.97 -14.69
C ARG A 35 12.02 15.36 -14.55
N ASP A 36 11.32 15.83 -15.59
CA ASP A 36 10.55 17.09 -15.54
C ASP A 36 9.25 16.89 -14.75
N CYS A 37 9.41 16.75 -13.42
CA CYS A 37 8.34 16.51 -12.47
C CYS A 37 8.53 17.37 -11.21
N ALA A 38 7.43 17.74 -10.57
CA ALA A 38 7.41 18.41 -9.27
C ALA A 38 6.50 17.64 -8.32
N TYR A 39 6.91 17.54 -7.05
CA TYR A 39 6.14 16.86 -6.02
C TYR A 39 5.86 17.80 -4.85
N LEU A 40 4.60 17.93 -4.45
CA LEU A 40 4.14 18.78 -3.37
C LEU A 40 3.33 17.96 -2.34
N ALA A 41 3.14 18.49 -1.14
CA ALA A 41 2.23 17.96 -0.15
C ALA A 41 1.00 18.87 -0.02
N PHE A 42 -0.17 18.26 0.02
CA PHE A 42 -1.46 18.93 0.13
C PHE A 42 -2.17 18.45 1.39
N ASP A 43 -2.46 19.35 2.31
CA ASP A 43 -3.21 19.04 3.51
C ASP A 43 -4.69 18.91 3.15
N VAL A 44 -5.17 17.68 3.12
CA VAL A 44 -6.53 17.32 2.70
C VAL A 44 -7.18 16.49 3.81
N THR A 45 -8.29 16.98 4.34
CA THR A 45 -9.11 16.25 5.31
C THR A 45 -10.10 15.32 4.61
N GLU A 46 -10.75 14.42 5.38
CA GLU A 46 -11.76 13.51 4.83
C GLU A 46 -12.94 14.25 4.18
N GLU A 47 -13.30 15.42 4.69
CA GLU A 47 -14.39 16.25 4.14
C GLU A 47 -14.11 16.75 2.72
N ASN A 48 -12.82 16.93 2.38
CA ASN A 48 -12.39 17.48 1.10
C ASN A 48 -11.83 16.42 0.13
N VAL A 49 -11.89 15.12 0.51
CA VAL A 49 -11.27 14.03 -0.27
C VAL A 49 -11.83 13.95 -1.70
N GLU A 50 -13.14 14.10 -1.88
CA GLU A 50 -13.78 14.07 -3.20
C GLU A 50 -13.26 15.17 -4.11
N ALA A 51 -13.19 16.41 -3.58
CA ALA A 51 -12.68 17.56 -4.32
C ALA A 51 -11.20 17.37 -4.70
N ALA A 52 -10.38 16.81 -3.78
CA ALA A 52 -8.98 16.53 -4.05
C ALA A 52 -8.80 15.47 -5.16
N ILE A 53 -9.60 14.40 -5.16
CA ILE A 53 -9.56 13.38 -6.23
C ILE A 53 -10.02 13.95 -7.57
N LYS A 54 -11.05 14.79 -7.59
CA LYS A 54 -11.46 15.51 -8.81
C LYS A 54 -10.33 16.42 -9.32
N ALA A 55 -9.62 17.11 -8.43
CA ALA A 55 -8.50 17.98 -8.79
C ALA A 55 -7.34 17.20 -9.45
N ILE A 56 -7.07 15.95 -9.06
CA ILE A 56 -6.07 15.11 -9.74
C ILE A 56 -6.39 14.97 -11.25
N ARG A 57 -7.68 14.81 -11.60
CA ARG A 57 -8.11 14.74 -13.01
C ARG A 57 -8.05 16.11 -13.68
N THR A 58 -8.64 17.13 -13.04
CA THR A 58 -8.82 18.46 -13.65
C THR A 58 -7.49 19.18 -13.90
N LEU A 59 -6.51 18.99 -13.01
CA LEU A 59 -5.18 19.57 -13.10
C LEU A 59 -4.17 18.66 -13.82
N ASP A 60 -4.62 17.52 -14.33
CA ASP A 60 -3.79 16.49 -14.97
C ASP A 60 -2.56 16.11 -14.13
N LEU A 61 -2.72 15.98 -12.80
CA LEU A 61 -1.66 15.43 -11.98
C LEU A 61 -1.34 14.01 -12.45
N ARG A 62 -0.05 13.66 -12.53
CA ARG A 62 0.37 12.29 -12.90
C ARG A 62 -0.11 11.25 -11.89
N GLY A 63 -0.38 11.67 -10.66
CA GLY A 63 -0.87 10.86 -9.58
C GLY A 63 -0.57 11.48 -8.22
N ALA A 64 -0.93 10.75 -7.17
CA ALA A 64 -0.68 11.16 -5.80
C ALA A 64 -0.38 9.97 -4.90
N ASN A 65 0.50 10.18 -3.91
CA ASN A 65 0.51 9.30 -2.75
C ASN A 65 -0.60 9.72 -1.78
N VAL A 66 -1.11 8.74 -1.04
CA VAL A 66 -2.18 8.92 -0.06
C VAL A 66 -1.68 8.48 1.31
N THR A 67 -1.81 9.36 2.29
CA THR A 67 -1.50 9.04 3.68
C THR A 67 -2.73 9.16 4.58
N MET A 68 -2.55 8.98 5.88
CA MET A 68 -3.64 9.08 6.84
C MET A 68 -4.26 10.48 6.84
N PRO A 69 -5.58 10.58 7.08
CA PRO A 69 -6.53 9.49 7.29
C PRO A 69 -7.12 8.88 6.00
N LEU A 70 -6.74 9.37 4.81
CA LEU A 70 -7.45 9.23 3.54
C LEU A 70 -7.35 7.87 2.84
N LYS A 71 -6.49 6.94 3.28
CA LYS A 71 -6.21 5.68 2.56
C LYS A 71 -7.43 4.82 2.23
N HIS A 72 -8.48 4.89 3.04
CA HIS A 72 -9.78 4.24 2.80
C HIS A 72 -10.74 5.19 2.09
N ALA A 73 -10.74 6.45 2.50
CA ALA A 73 -11.69 7.46 2.04
C ALA A 73 -11.58 7.78 0.54
N VAL A 74 -10.41 7.57 -0.09
CA VAL A 74 -10.22 7.83 -1.52
C VAL A 74 -10.87 6.76 -2.41
N ILE A 75 -11.08 5.54 -1.92
CA ILE A 75 -11.49 4.36 -2.72
C ILE A 75 -12.78 4.62 -3.54
N PRO A 76 -13.86 5.20 -2.98
CA PRO A 76 -15.11 5.42 -3.71
C PRO A 76 -14.99 6.37 -4.91
N TYR A 77 -13.92 7.17 -4.99
CA TYR A 77 -13.71 8.19 -6.01
C TYR A 77 -12.72 7.77 -7.11
N LEU A 78 -12.22 6.53 -7.04
CA LEU A 78 -11.30 5.95 -8.02
C LEU A 78 -12.06 5.10 -9.05
N ASP A 79 -11.52 5.02 -10.27
CA ASP A 79 -12.12 4.21 -11.32
C ASP A 79 -11.79 2.72 -11.14
N ARG A 80 -10.62 2.42 -10.59
CA ARG A 80 -10.11 1.06 -10.37
C ARG A 80 -9.23 1.01 -9.11
N ILE A 81 -9.18 -0.18 -8.50
CA ILE A 81 -8.17 -0.50 -7.48
C ILE A 81 -7.53 -1.85 -7.81
N THR A 82 -6.29 -2.02 -7.42
CA THR A 82 -5.57 -3.29 -7.61
C THR A 82 -6.03 -4.36 -6.62
N PRO A 83 -5.86 -5.68 -6.92
CA PRO A 83 -6.21 -6.76 -5.99
C PRO A 83 -5.60 -6.59 -4.60
N ALA A 84 -4.35 -6.14 -4.50
CA ALA A 84 -3.71 -5.87 -3.21
C ALA A 84 -4.39 -4.71 -2.45
N ALA A 85 -4.84 -3.66 -3.15
CA ALA A 85 -5.59 -2.56 -2.55
C ALA A 85 -7.00 -3.00 -2.11
N GLU A 86 -7.63 -3.88 -2.87
CA GLU A 86 -8.94 -4.47 -2.54
C GLU A 86 -8.86 -5.35 -1.30
N ILE A 87 -7.89 -6.29 -1.24
CA ILE A 87 -7.67 -7.18 -0.08
C ILE A 87 -7.40 -6.38 1.20
N THR A 88 -6.60 -5.32 1.09
CA THR A 88 -6.24 -4.48 2.24
C THR A 88 -7.27 -3.41 2.56
N ASN A 89 -8.23 -3.19 1.66
CA ASN A 89 -9.16 -2.06 1.67
C ASN A 89 -8.42 -0.73 1.91
N SER A 90 -7.28 -0.54 1.22
CA SER A 90 -6.39 0.60 1.46
C SER A 90 -5.62 0.99 0.21
N VAL A 91 -5.66 2.27 -0.13
CA VAL A 91 -4.91 2.86 -1.24
C VAL A 91 -3.89 3.85 -0.67
N ASN A 92 -2.63 3.69 -1.02
CA ASN A 92 -1.57 4.62 -0.66
C ASN A 92 -0.92 5.31 -1.87
N THR A 93 -1.32 4.93 -3.07
CA THR A 93 -0.82 5.52 -4.31
C THR A 93 -1.93 5.51 -5.35
N ILE A 94 -2.14 6.65 -6.00
CA ILE A 94 -3.07 6.84 -7.11
C ILE A 94 -2.25 7.17 -8.34
N VAL A 95 -2.49 6.47 -9.44
CA VAL A 95 -1.91 6.76 -10.75
C VAL A 95 -3.01 7.28 -11.66
N ASN A 96 -2.73 8.38 -12.35
CA ASN A 96 -3.61 8.95 -13.36
C ASN A 96 -3.08 8.61 -14.76
N GLU A 97 -3.84 7.83 -15.50
CA GLU A 97 -3.55 7.51 -16.89
C GLU A 97 -4.69 8.04 -17.79
N ASN A 98 -4.46 9.23 -18.34
CA ASN A 98 -5.43 9.90 -19.21
C ASN A 98 -6.82 10.08 -18.57
N GLY A 99 -6.86 10.51 -17.31
CA GLY A 99 -8.09 10.72 -16.55
C GLY A 99 -8.62 9.49 -15.82
N VAL A 100 -8.10 8.29 -16.10
CA VAL A 100 -8.45 7.06 -15.38
C VAL A 100 -7.56 6.95 -14.13
N LEU A 101 -8.17 6.97 -12.96
CA LEU A 101 -7.48 6.89 -11.67
C LEU A 101 -7.48 5.45 -11.14
N THR A 102 -6.28 4.88 -11.04
CA THR A 102 -6.09 3.54 -10.46
C THR A 102 -5.42 3.63 -9.10
N GLY A 103 -6.03 3.02 -8.09
CA GLY A 103 -5.51 2.96 -6.71
C GLY A 103 -4.69 1.71 -6.44
N TYR A 104 -3.56 1.90 -5.76
CA TYR A 104 -2.61 0.86 -5.41
C TYR A 104 -2.36 0.83 -3.90
N CYS A 105 -2.08 -0.38 -3.38
CA CYS A 105 -1.44 -0.57 -2.07
C CYS A 105 -0.01 -1.07 -2.31
N THR A 106 0.96 -0.15 -2.30
CA THR A 106 2.33 -0.43 -2.76
C THR A 106 3.27 -0.98 -1.68
N HIS A 107 2.85 -1.05 -0.41
CA HIS A 107 3.71 -1.54 0.68
C HIS A 107 4.14 -2.99 0.48
N GLY A 108 3.20 -3.87 0.13
CA GLY A 108 3.50 -5.28 -0.17
C GLY A 108 4.40 -5.43 -1.39
N MET A 109 4.11 -4.70 -2.47
CA MET A 109 4.94 -4.68 -3.69
C MET A 109 6.36 -4.21 -3.41
N GLY A 110 6.52 -3.18 -2.58
CA GLY A 110 7.83 -2.69 -2.16
C GLY A 110 8.62 -3.75 -1.38
N PHE A 111 7.94 -4.47 -0.48
CA PHE A 111 8.55 -5.55 0.29
C PHE A 111 9.00 -6.70 -0.62
N THR A 112 8.12 -7.26 -1.45
CA THR A 112 8.47 -8.38 -2.34
C THR A 112 9.47 -7.97 -3.42
N GLY A 113 9.40 -6.72 -3.90
CA GLY A 113 10.38 -6.14 -4.81
C GLY A 113 11.78 -6.07 -4.21
N ASN A 114 11.88 -5.66 -2.93
CA ASN A 114 13.16 -5.63 -2.22
C ASN A 114 13.74 -7.03 -1.99
N LEU A 115 12.90 -8.00 -1.63
CA LEU A 115 13.32 -9.41 -1.55
C LEU A 115 13.87 -9.91 -2.88
N ARG A 116 13.18 -9.62 -3.98
CA ARG A 116 13.57 -10.02 -5.34
C ARG A 116 14.90 -9.39 -5.76
N ALA A 117 15.14 -8.14 -5.41
CA ALA A 117 16.42 -7.48 -5.62
C ALA A 117 17.57 -8.17 -4.85
N GLY A 118 17.28 -8.78 -3.70
CA GLY A 118 18.20 -9.63 -2.94
C GLY A 118 18.24 -11.10 -3.39
N GLY A 119 17.63 -11.46 -4.53
CA GLY A 119 17.62 -12.83 -5.06
C GLY A 119 16.61 -13.76 -4.38
N ILE A 120 15.69 -13.24 -3.56
CA ILE A 120 14.68 -14.03 -2.83
C ILE A 120 13.33 -13.89 -3.53
N THR A 121 12.67 -15.02 -3.83
CA THR A 121 11.28 -15.06 -4.29
C THR A 121 10.36 -15.59 -3.19
N VAL A 122 9.15 -15.07 -3.13
CA VAL A 122 8.10 -15.54 -2.21
C VAL A 122 7.31 -16.73 -2.77
N LYS A 123 7.39 -16.96 -4.08
CA LYS A 123 6.67 -18.05 -4.75
C LYS A 123 7.08 -19.40 -4.14
N ASP A 124 6.08 -20.24 -3.84
CA ASP A 124 6.22 -21.58 -3.25
C ASP A 124 6.85 -21.60 -1.84
N LYS A 125 7.07 -20.45 -1.22
CA LYS A 125 7.65 -20.34 0.12
C LYS A 125 6.60 -20.46 1.21
N LYS A 126 7.03 -20.95 2.37
CA LYS A 126 6.35 -20.79 3.65
C LYS A 126 6.89 -19.52 4.29
N ILE A 127 6.01 -18.64 4.72
CA ILE A 127 6.39 -17.33 5.25
C ILE A 127 5.72 -17.16 6.60
N THR A 128 6.50 -16.83 7.61
CA THR A 128 6.03 -16.47 8.94
C THR A 128 6.08 -14.97 9.12
N ILE A 129 4.97 -14.38 9.58
CA ILE A 129 4.82 -12.94 9.78
C ILE A 129 4.50 -12.69 11.26
N LEU A 130 5.31 -11.89 11.93
CA LEU A 130 5.10 -11.50 13.31
C LEU A 130 4.43 -10.11 13.37
N GLY A 131 3.21 -10.08 13.86
CA GLY A 131 2.35 -8.90 13.94
C GLY A 131 1.28 -8.84 12.85
N GLY A 132 0.08 -8.36 13.22
CA GLY A 132 -1.13 -8.24 12.36
C GLY A 132 -1.51 -6.80 11.98
N GLY A 133 -0.55 -5.87 11.98
CA GLY A 133 -0.80 -4.46 11.66
C GLY A 133 -0.96 -4.16 10.16
N GLY A 134 -1.18 -2.89 9.81
CA GLY A 134 -1.46 -2.46 8.43
C GLY A 134 -0.37 -2.83 7.41
N VAL A 135 0.92 -2.77 7.80
CA VAL A 135 2.03 -3.20 6.93
C VAL A 135 2.00 -4.72 6.74
N SER A 136 1.79 -5.47 7.82
CA SER A 136 1.62 -6.94 7.77
C SER A 136 0.47 -7.33 6.84
N SER A 137 -0.66 -6.63 6.90
CA SER A 137 -1.79 -6.87 6.00
C SER A 137 -1.42 -6.69 4.53
N ALA A 138 -0.66 -5.64 4.20
CA ALA A 138 -0.21 -5.41 2.83
C ALA A 138 0.82 -6.44 2.36
N VAL A 139 1.77 -6.82 3.23
CA VAL A 139 2.79 -7.82 2.93
C VAL A 139 2.18 -9.20 2.75
N SER A 140 1.28 -9.63 3.65
CA SER A 140 0.61 -10.92 3.56
C SER A 140 -0.25 -11.04 2.30
N ALA A 141 -1.03 -10.00 1.97
CA ALA A 141 -1.82 -9.96 0.74
C ALA A 141 -0.92 -10.12 -0.51
N GLN A 142 0.16 -9.35 -0.59
CA GLN A 142 1.06 -9.40 -1.73
C GLN A 142 1.79 -10.74 -1.84
N CYS A 143 2.29 -11.29 -0.74
CA CYS A 143 2.94 -12.59 -0.74
C CYS A 143 2.00 -13.71 -1.21
N ALA A 144 0.73 -13.68 -0.79
CA ALA A 144 -0.27 -14.64 -1.24
C ALA A 144 -0.55 -14.50 -2.74
N LEU A 145 -0.73 -13.27 -3.24
CA LEU A 145 -0.96 -12.98 -4.66
C LEU A 145 0.23 -13.38 -5.54
N GLU A 146 1.46 -13.29 -5.02
CA GLU A 146 2.68 -13.72 -5.72
C GLU A 146 2.99 -15.22 -5.56
N GLY A 147 2.05 -16.01 -5.01
CA GLY A 147 2.12 -17.46 -4.98
C GLY A 147 2.89 -18.05 -3.81
N ALA A 148 2.94 -17.39 -2.67
CA ALA A 148 3.41 -18.03 -1.44
C ALA A 148 2.60 -19.30 -1.15
N LYS A 149 3.29 -20.40 -0.77
CA LYS A 149 2.64 -21.68 -0.45
C LYS A 149 1.85 -21.62 0.84
N LYS A 150 2.40 -20.92 1.85
CA LYS A 150 1.79 -20.82 3.18
C LYS A 150 2.17 -19.49 3.82
N LEU A 151 1.20 -18.88 4.48
CA LEU A 151 1.39 -17.75 5.39
C LEU A 151 0.98 -18.18 6.80
N SER A 152 1.87 -17.97 7.77
CA SER A 152 1.63 -18.15 9.20
C SER A 152 1.74 -16.79 9.88
N ILE A 153 0.60 -16.18 10.21
CA ILE A 153 0.55 -14.81 10.75
C ILE A 153 0.31 -14.90 12.26
N PHE A 154 1.25 -14.39 13.03
CA PHE A 154 1.20 -14.37 14.50
C PHE A 154 0.84 -12.99 15.00
N ASN A 155 -0.14 -12.90 15.90
CA ASN A 155 -0.47 -11.67 16.60
C ASN A 155 -0.97 -12.00 18.00
N ARG A 156 -0.88 -11.04 18.94
CA ARG A 156 -1.52 -11.19 20.25
C ARG A 156 -3.04 -11.16 20.08
N LYS A 157 -3.75 -11.88 20.90
CA LYS A 157 -5.23 -11.85 20.97
C LYS A 157 -5.71 -10.58 21.67
N ASP A 158 -5.52 -9.46 21.01
CA ASP A 158 -5.97 -8.14 21.44
C ASP A 158 -7.26 -7.70 20.70
N LYS A 159 -7.65 -6.45 20.88
CA LYS A 159 -8.83 -5.85 20.22
C LYS A 159 -8.77 -5.85 18.68
N PHE A 160 -7.62 -6.11 18.08
CA PHE A 160 -7.43 -6.17 16.63
C PHE A 160 -7.46 -7.59 16.07
N TRP A 161 -7.58 -8.61 16.93
CA TRP A 161 -7.58 -10.02 16.51
C TRP A 161 -8.64 -10.33 15.46
N SER A 162 -9.90 -9.93 15.70
CA SER A 162 -11.01 -10.18 14.77
C SER A 162 -10.78 -9.53 13.40
N ARG A 163 -10.13 -8.37 13.37
CA ARG A 163 -9.75 -7.70 12.11
C ARG A 163 -8.71 -8.52 11.34
N LEU A 164 -7.73 -9.11 12.04
CA LEU A 164 -6.72 -9.96 11.44
C LEU A 164 -7.33 -11.25 10.87
N GLU A 165 -8.25 -11.90 11.60
CA GLU A 165 -8.98 -13.08 11.11
C GLU A 165 -9.80 -12.74 9.86
N ALA A 166 -10.54 -11.65 9.89
CA ALA A 166 -11.31 -11.19 8.72
C ALA A 166 -10.39 -10.92 7.51
N HIS A 167 -9.24 -10.31 7.72
CA HIS A 167 -8.24 -10.08 6.66
C HIS A 167 -7.69 -11.40 6.10
N ALA A 168 -7.38 -12.39 6.96
CA ALA A 168 -6.94 -13.71 6.53
C ALA A 168 -8.00 -14.42 5.66
N GLU A 169 -9.30 -14.27 5.99
CA GLU A 169 -10.39 -14.80 5.16
C GLU A 169 -10.44 -14.14 3.77
N VAL A 170 -10.24 -12.82 3.70
CA VAL A 170 -10.18 -12.12 2.41
C VAL A 170 -9.02 -12.65 1.56
N ILE A 171 -7.84 -12.86 2.17
CA ILE A 171 -6.68 -13.43 1.46
C ILE A 171 -6.98 -14.85 0.98
N ARG A 172 -7.58 -15.73 1.81
CA ARG A 172 -7.95 -17.10 1.42
C ARG A 172 -8.84 -17.14 0.20
N LYS A 173 -9.79 -16.18 0.11
CA LYS A 173 -10.70 -16.06 -1.04
C LYS A 173 -9.98 -15.55 -2.30
N ALA A 174 -9.10 -14.56 -2.15
CA ALA A 174 -8.40 -13.93 -3.27
C ALA A 174 -7.24 -14.78 -3.80
N ALA A 175 -6.60 -15.60 -2.95
CA ALA A 175 -5.46 -16.45 -3.30
C ALA A 175 -5.63 -17.88 -2.74
N PRO A 176 -6.59 -18.67 -3.26
CA PRO A 176 -6.96 -19.98 -2.69
C PRO A 176 -5.83 -21.01 -2.73
N ALA A 177 -4.82 -20.83 -3.54
CA ALA A 177 -3.63 -21.69 -3.58
C ALA A 177 -2.68 -21.47 -2.37
N CYS A 178 -2.80 -20.34 -1.68
CA CYS A 178 -2.00 -20.00 -0.51
C CYS A 178 -2.71 -20.43 0.78
N LYS A 179 -2.07 -21.30 1.57
CA LYS A 179 -2.61 -21.68 2.89
C LYS A 179 -2.35 -20.56 3.90
N VAL A 180 -3.38 -19.89 4.38
CA VAL A 180 -3.24 -18.77 5.34
C VAL A 180 -3.76 -19.20 6.71
N ASN A 181 -2.90 -19.12 7.73
CA ASN A 181 -3.23 -19.41 9.12
C ASN A 181 -2.93 -18.17 10.00
N VAL A 182 -3.76 -17.99 11.00
CA VAL A 182 -3.55 -16.99 12.06
C VAL A 182 -3.34 -17.73 13.36
N TYR A 183 -2.33 -17.32 14.11
CA TYR A 183 -1.93 -17.94 15.36
C TYR A 183 -1.74 -16.90 16.46
N ASP A 184 -1.95 -17.34 17.70
CA ASP A 184 -1.60 -16.55 18.86
C ASP A 184 -0.08 -16.43 18.98
N LEU A 185 0.43 -15.23 19.16
CA LEU A 185 1.86 -14.98 19.33
C LEU A 185 2.39 -15.59 20.64
N ASP A 186 1.51 -15.73 21.64
CA ASP A 186 1.85 -16.30 22.95
C ASP A 186 1.88 -17.85 22.93
N ASP A 187 1.51 -18.49 21.82
CA ASP A 187 1.65 -19.93 21.60
C ASP A 187 3.06 -20.27 21.08
N GLU A 188 4.00 -20.41 22.03
CA GLU A 188 5.40 -20.67 21.70
C GLU A 188 5.63 -22.01 20.97
N GLU A 189 4.80 -23.03 21.21
CA GLU A 189 4.96 -24.34 20.56
C GLU A 189 4.62 -24.24 19.08
N ILE A 190 3.52 -23.56 18.75
CA ILE A 190 3.16 -23.31 17.35
C ILE A 190 4.19 -22.40 16.70
N LEU A 191 4.65 -21.35 17.39
CA LEU A 191 5.65 -20.44 16.86
C LEU A 191 6.95 -21.17 16.49
N LYS A 192 7.48 -22.02 17.36
CA LYS A 192 8.69 -22.83 17.09
C LYS A 192 8.53 -23.78 15.92
N ARG A 193 7.33 -24.30 15.68
CA ARG A 193 7.04 -25.20 14.55
C ARG A 193 6.92 -24.46 13.22
N GLU A 194 6.50 -23.21 13.23
CA GLU A 194 6.20 -22.42 12.02
C GLU A 194 7.36 -21.51 11.57
N ILE A 195 8.42 -21.40 12.37
CA ILE A 195 9.69 -20.75 12.00
C ILE A 195 10.67 -21.81 11.47
#